data_0285db3d75298b169326fe5ff3677410
#
_entry.id   0285db3d75298b169326fe5ff3677410
#
_cell.length_a   1.000
_cell.length_b   1.000
_cell.length_c   1.000
_cell.angle_alpha   90.00
_cell.angle_beta   90.00
_cell.angle_gamma   90.00
#
_symmetry.space_group_name_H-M   'P 1'
#
loop_
_entity.id
_entity.type
_entity.pdbx_description
1 polymer ?
#
loop_
_entity_poly.entity_id
_entity_poly.type
_entity_poly.pdbx_seq_one_letter_code
_entity_poly.pdbx_strand_id
1 'polypeptide(L)'
;MACPLPGRWAGCGKPCRSSGGFFAGEKVDFQGEHFQIPLPGGDARPMRLSMSPNEDIPIYLATLSPKMLRLTGEVADGWLGTSFVPEGAADAYFSHLAEGARISGRKLEDLDICQGAEVCFAADEEELRTMVGSRKKELAFSLGGMGSATTNFYNAAYSRQGAGRRWRRGYGRVGWPAGGTTRPLW
;
A
#
# COMPACT_ATOMS: atom_id res chain seq x y z
N MET A 1 12.83 6.62 24.50
CA MET A 1 11.73 6.82 25.48
C MET A 1 10.52 6.06 24.94
N ALA A 2 10.03 5.06 25.70
CA ALA A 2 8.85 4.31 25.36
C ALA A 2 7.62 5.24 25.45
N CYS A 3 6.72 5.15 24.48
CA CYS A 3 5.47 5.90 24.52
C CYS A 3 4.59 5.35 25.67
N PRO A 4 4.02 6.20 26.51
CA PRO A 4 3.24 5.78 27.66
C PRO A 4 1.80 5.41 27.35
N LEU A 5 1.42 5.18 26.09
CA LEU A 5 0.07 4.77 25.74
C LEU A 5 -0.07 3.26 26.01
N PRO A 6 -0.83 2.84 27.03
CA PRO A 6 -1.22 1.45 27.17
C PRO A 6 -2.26 1.12 26.12
N GLY A 7 -1.95 0.30 25.16
CA GLY A 7 -2.89 -0.09 24.15
C GLY A 7 -2.25 -0.73 22.92
N ARG A 8 -3.08 -1.21 22.04
CA ARG A 8 -2.79 -1.90 20.77
C ARG A 8 -1.78 -1.15 19.88
N TRP A 9 -1.74 0.19 19.98
CA TRP A 9 -0.93 1.08 19.14
C TRP A 9 0.39 1.53 19.77
N ALA A 10 0.74 1.04 20.95
CA ALA A 10 1.94 1.48 21.69
C ALA A 10 3.25 1.25 20.92
N GLY A 11 3.31 0.26 20.03
CA GLY A 11 4.46 -0.03 19.17
C GLY A 11 4.41 0.60 17.78
N CYS A 12 3.32 1.27 17.45
CA CYS A 12 3.05 1.74 16.11
C CYS A 12 3.95 2.89 15.66
N GLY A 13 4.24 2.98 14.37
CA GLY A 13 4.94 4.11 13.75
C GLY A 13 4.21 5.45 13.93
N LYS A 14 4.94 6.55 13.77
CA LYS A 14 4.46 7.91 14.11
C LYS A 14 3.04 8.28 13.62
N PRO A 15 2.62 7.98 12.37
CA PRO A 15 1.25 8.26 11.92
C PRO A 15 0.17 7.42 12.60
N CYS A 16 0.45 6.14 12.87
CA CYS A 16 -0.50 5.26 13.53
C CYS A 16 -0.73 5.64 15.00
N ARG A 17 0.27 6.21 15.67
CA ARG A 17 0.13 6.69 17.05
C ARG A 17 -0.87 7.82 17.19
N SER A 18 -0.84 8.80 16.28
CA SER A 18 -1.81 9.91 16.32
C SER A 18 -3.23 9.41 16.02
N SER A 19 -3.38 8.50 15.06
CA SER A 19 -4.68 7.87 14.76
C SER A 19 -5.20 7.03 15.93
N GLY A 20 -4.32 6.22 16.54
CA GLY A 20 -4.66 5.42 17.71
C GLY A 20 -5.11 6.27 18.91
N GLY A 21 -4.46 7.40 19.16
CA GLY A 21 -4.88 8.33 20.21
C GLY A 21 -6.27 8.93 19.96
N PHE A 22 -6.61 9.22 18.71
CA PHE A 22 -7.97 9.65 18.35
C PHE A 22 -9.01 8.55 18.60
N PHE A 23 -8.69 7.31 18.23
CA PHE A 23 -9.59 6.17 18.44
C PHE A 23 -9.75 5.82 19.94
N ALA A 24 -8.73 6.05 20.73
CA ALA A 24 -8.79 5.94 22.19
C ALA A 24 -9.54 7.10 22.87
N GLY A 25 -9.98 8.10 22.10
CA GLY A 25 -10.69 9.27 22.62
C GLY A 25 -9.79 10.25 23.38
N GLU A 26 -8.47 10.16 23.16
CA GLU A 26 -7.51 11.05 23.78
C GLU A 26 -7.44 12.41 23.09
N LYS A 27 -6.94 13.41 23.82
CA LYS A 27 -6.51 14.66 23.22
C LYS A 27 -5.15 14.42 22.57
N VAL A 28 -5.13 14.42 21.24
CA VAL A 28 -3.90 14.16 20.49
C VAL A 28 -3.00 15.39 20.51
N ASP A 29 -1.84 15.22 21.15
CA ASP A 29 -0.68 16.12 21.14
C ASP A 29 0.52 15.31 20.67
N PHE A 30 0.86 15.46 19.40
CA PHE A 30 1.91 14.68 18.77
C PHE A 30 3.06 15.58 18.32
N GLN A 31 4.24 15.40 18.91
CA GLN A 31 5.44 16.15 18.59
C GLN A 31 6.42 15.27 17.81
N GLY A 32 6.22 15.20 16.48
CA GLY A 32 7.07 14.44 15.58
C GLY A 32 8.14 15.29 14.89
N GLU A 33 9.15 14.63 14.33
CA GLU A 33 10.22 15.29 13.57
C GLU A 33 9.72 15.93 12.28
N HIS A 34 8.79 15.27 11.59
CA HIS A 34 8.31 15.69 10.27
C HIS A 34 6.93 16.35 10.30
N PHE A 35 6.15 16.09 11.32
CA PHE A 35 4.87 16.75 11.54
C PHE A 35 4.52 16.80 13.03
N GLN A 36 3.72 17.79 13.39
CA GLN A 36 3.29 18.03 14.77
C GLN A 36 1.79 18.26 14.78
N ILE A 37 1.13 17.81 15.82
CA ILE A 37 -0.30 18.02 16.08
C ILE A 37 -0.43 18.53 17.52
N PRO A 38 -0.97 19.73 17.77
CA PRO A 38 -1.40 20.73 16.80
C PRO A 38 -0.24 21.37 16.04
N LEU A 39 -0.54 22.07 14.93
CA LEU A 39 0.46 22.79 14.15
C LEU A 39 1.16 23.86 15.04
N PRO A 40 2.51 23.85 15.09
CA PRO A 40 3.25 24.80 15.91
C PRO A 40 3.12 26.25 15.40
N GLY A 41 3.22 27.22 16.33
CA GLY A 41 3.20 28.63 16.02
C GLY A 41 1.83 29.25 15.77
N GLY A 42 0.74 28.52 16.00
CA GLY A 42 -0.66 29.00 15.93
C GLY A 42 -1.41 28.87 17.24
N ASP A 43 -2.70 29.28 17.23
CA ASP A 43 -3.62 29.15 18.37
C ASP A 43 -4.27 27.76 18.48
N ALA A 44 -3.80 26.80 17.67
CA ALA A 44 -4.33 25.45 17.66
C ALA A 44 -4.03 24.73 18.99
N ARG A 45 -5.01 23.93 19.44
CA ARG A 45 -4.94 23.18 20.69
C ARG A 45 -5.09 21.68 20.41
N PRO A 46 -4.54 20.80 21.27
CA PRO A 46 -4.79 19.38 21.19
C PRO A 46 -6.29 19.07 21.13
N MET A 47 -6.68 18.25 20.14
CA MET A 47 -8.06 17.91 19.88
C MET A 47 -8.31 16.41 20.18
N ARG A 48 -9.57 16.11 20.46
CA ARG A 48 -10.10 14.73 20.47
C ARG A 48 -11.32 14.66 19.56
N LEU A 49 -11.65 13.48 19.10
CA LEU A 49 -12.91 13.24 18.40
C LEU A 49 -14.08 13.37 19.38
N SER A 50 -15.21 13.88 18.87
CA SER A 50 -16.46 13.98 19.64
C SER A 50 -17.26 12.69 19.70
N MET A 51 -16.83 11.66 18.98
CA MET A 51 -17.43 10.32 18.98
C MET A 51 -16.94 9.50 20.16
N SER A 52 -17.68 8.44 20.48
CA SER A 52 -17.27 7.47 21.50
C SER A 52 -15.95 6.81 21.11
N PRO A 53 -15.03 6.61 22.04
CA PRO A 53 -13.80 5.88 21.80
C PRO A 53 -14.06 4.48 21.24
N ASN A 54 -13.27 4.08 20.26
CA ASN A 54 -13.28 2.73 19.72
C ASN A 54 -11.86 2.37 19.25
N GLU A 55 -11.12 1.67 20.09
CA GLU A 55 -9.75 1.22 19.81
C GLU A 55 -9.70 0.00 18.89
N ASP A 56 -10.85 -0.63 18.64
CA ASP A 56 -10.94 -1.83 17.79
C ASP A 56 -11.02 -1.51 16.29
N ILE A 57 -11.02 -0.24 15.92
CA ILE A 57 -11.00 0.15 14.50
C ILE A 57 -9.66 -0.28 13.90
N PRO A 58 -9.67 -1.20 12.91
CA PRO A 58 -8.43 -1.68 12.34
C PRO A 58 -7.82 -0.66 11.36
N ILE A 59 -6.50 -0.56 11.36
CA ILE A 59 -5.76 0.28 10.41
C ILE A 59 -5.11 -0.60 9.34
N TYR A 60 -5.48 -0.36 8.08
CA TYR A 60 -4.88 -1.01 6.92
C TYR A 60 -3.98 -0.05 6.17
N LEU A 61 -2.85 -0.54 5.70
CA LEU A 61 -1.93 0.23 4.88
C LEU A 61 -1.84 -0.35 3.46
N ALA A 62 -2.04 0.53 2.46
CA ALA A 62 -1.84 0.20 1.05
C ALA A 62 -0.40 0.53 0.66
N THR A 63 0.47 -0.47 0.64
CA THR A 63 1.91 -0.29 0.41
C THR A 63 2.46 -1.30 -0.60
N LEU A 64 3.48 -0.88 -1.34
CA LEU A 64 4.07 -1.68 -2.43
C LEU A 64 5.59 -1.88 -2.29
N SER A 65 6.31 -0.91 -1.73
CA SER A 65 7.77 -1.02 -1.65
C SER A 65 8.21 -1.91 -0.48
N PRO A 66 9.34 -2.62 -0.57
CA PRO A 66 9.83 -3.50 0.48
C PRO A 66 9.91 -2.82 1.86
N LYS A 67 10.43 -1.60 1.90
CA LYS A 67 10.54 -0.83 3.14
C LYS A 67 9.16 -0.51 3.77
N MET A 68 8.19 -0.11 2.93
CA MET A 68 6.85 0.21 3.40
C MET A 68 6.05 -1.04 3.76
N LEU A 69 6.24 -2.16 3.05
CA LEU A 69 5.65 -3.44 3.42
C LEU A 69 6.15 -3.92 4.79
N ARG A 70 7.45 -3.78 5.06
CA ARG A 70 7.99 -4.07 6.39
C ARG A 70 7.35 -3.19 7.47
N LEU A 71 7.24 -1.88 7.21
CA LEU A 71 6.54 -0.98 8.13
C LEU A 71 5.08 -1.39 8.32
N THR A 72 4.38 -1.77 7.25
CA THR A 72 3.00 -2.28 7.34
C THR A 72 2.91 -3.49 8.26
N GLY A 73 3.78 -4.48 8.07
CA GLY A 73 3.86 -5.65 8.94
C GLY A 73 4.12 -5.31 10.40
N GLU A 74 4.94 -4.29 10.65
CA GLU A 74 5.29 -3.85 12.01
C GLU A 74 4.13 -3.13 12.71
N VAL A 75 3.37 -2.27 12.00
CA VAL A 75 2.50 -1.30 12.66
C VAL A 75 1.01 -1.43 12.34
N ALA A 76 0.62 -2.09 11.25
CA ALA A 76 -0.77 -2.15 10.79
C ALA A 76 -1.47 -3.42 11.26
N ASP A 77 -2.81 -3.40 11.25
CA ASP A 77 -3.63 -4.60 11.46
C ASP A 77 -3.77 -5.39 10.17
N GLY A 78 -3.70 -4.71 9.03
CA GLY A 78 -3.82 -5.36 7.75
C GLY A 78 -3.10 -4.62 6.62
N TRP A 79 -3.03 -5.30 5.49
CA TRP A 79 -2.45 -4.81 4.25
C TRP A 79 -3.47 -4.81 3.12
N LEU A 80 -3.59 -3.68 2.42
CA LEU A 80 -4.39 -3.57 1.20
C LEU A 80 -3.46 -3.75 0.00
N GLY A 81 -3.51 -4.94 -0.59
CA GLY A 81 -2.70 -5.30 -1.74
C GLY A 81 -3.21 -4.74 -3.05
N THR A 82 -2.29 -4.44 -3.94
CA THR A 82 -2.55 -4.11 -5.35
C THR A 82 -1.38 -4.58 -6.20
N SER A 83 -1.53 -4.55 -7.53
CA SER A 83 -0.48 -5.00 -8.45
C SER A 83 0.00 -6.43 -8.16
N PHE A 84 -0.95 -7.32 -7.94
CA PHE A 84 -0.70 -8.66 -7.41
C PHE A 84 -0.49 -9.68 -8.52
N VAL A 85 0.59 -10.46 -8.40
CA VAL A 85 0.89 -11.62 -9.25
C VAL A 85 1.12 -12.82 -8.31
N PRO A 86 0.19 -13.79 -8.25
CA PRO A 86 0.23 -14.85 -7.24
C PRO A 86 1.57 -15.58 -7.14
N GLU A 87 2.19 -15.89 -8.28
CA GLU A 87 3.42 -16.65 -8.34
C GLU A 87 4.65 -15.94 -7.75
N GLY A 88 4.61 -14.60 -7.68
CA GLY A 88 5.72 -13.79 -7.18
C GLY A 88 5.42 -13.02 -5.90
N ALA A 89 4.19 -13.11 -5.40
CA ALA A 89 3.76 -12.33 -4.25
C ALA A 89 4.44 -12.75 -2.94
N ALA A 90 4.75 -14.04 -2.79
CA ALA A 90 5.42 -14.56 -1.60
C ALA A 90 6.73 -13.82 -1.33
N ASP A 91 7.61 -13.73 -2.33
CA ASP A 91 8.91 -13.09 -2.20
C ASP A 91 8.81 -11.56 -2.22
N ALA A 92 7.93 -11.02 -3.07
CA ALA A 92 7.85 -9.58 -3.30
C ALA A 92 7.07 -8.82 -2.23
N TYR A 93 6.13 -9.46 -1.54
CA TYR A 93 5.25 -8.85 -0.56
C TYR A 93 5.26 -9.54 0.80
N PHE A 94 4.91 -10.83 0.84
CA PHE A 94 4.66 -11.51 2.11
C PHE A 94 5.92 -11.71 2.95
N SER A 95 7.07 -11.92 2.34
CA SER A 95 8.35 -11.97 3.06
C SER A 95 8.63 -10.68 3.84
N HIS A 96 8.35 -9.53 3.24
CA HIS A 96 8.56 -8.23 3.87
C HIS A 96 7.51 -7.90 4.94
N LEU A 97 6.24 -8.29 4.71
CA LEU A 97 5.19 -8.18 5.73
C LEU A 97 5.52 -9.05 6.94
N ALA A 98 5.94 -10.30 6.72
CA ALA A 98 6.34 -11.21 7.78
C ALA A 98 7.56 -10.70 8.58
N GLU A 99 8.55 -10.11 7.89
CA GLU A 99 9.70 -9.49 8.54
C GLU A 99 9.27 -8.35 9.47
N GLY A 100 8.34 -7.49 9.00
CA GLY A 100 7.78 -6.40 9.80
C GLY A 100 6.97 -6.90 10.99
N ALA A 101 6.08 -7.88 10.78
CA ALA A 101 5.28 -8.47 11.84
C ALA A 101 6.17 -9.03 12.97
N ARG A 102 7.27 -9.69 12.61
CA ARG A 102 8.22 -10.23 13.58
C ARG A 102 8.89 -9.14 14.45
N ILE A 103 9.10 -7.93 13.93
CA ILE A 103 9.66 -6.81 14.73
C ILE A 103 8.71 -6.45 15.88
N SER A 104 7.40 -6.51 15.65
CA SER A 104 6.37 -6.26 16.68
C SER A 104 5.95 -7.51 17.46
N GLY A 105 6.66 -8.64 17.31
CA GLY A 105 6.35 -9.90 18.00
C GLY A 105 5.14 -10.64 17.43
N ARG A 106 4.68 -10.26 16.22
CA ARG A 106 3.55 -10.88 15.50
C ARG A 106 4.04 -11.84 14.43
N LYS A 107 3.11 -12.56 13.83
CA LYS A 107 3.31 -13.41 12.66
C LYS A 107 2.54 -12.83 11.47
N LEU A 108 2.83 -13.31 10.27
CA LEU A 108 2.11 -12.90 9.05
C LEU A 108 0.62 -13.20 9.15
N GLU A 109 0.26 -14.32 9.77
CA GLU A 109 -1.12 -14.79 9.97
C GLU A 109 -1.93 -13.89 10.91
N ASP A 110 -1.26 -13.04 11.68
CA ASP A 110 -1.91 -12.06 12.55
C ASP A 110 -2.31 -10.78 11.80
N LEU A 111 -1.90 -10.65 10.53
CA LEU A 111 -2.30 -9.54 9.66
C LEU A 111 -3.47 -9.95 8.78
N ASP A 112 -4.45 -9.07 8.64
CA ASP A 112 -5.48 -9.25 7.63
C ASP A 112 -4.94 -8.84 6.26
N ILE A 113 -4.84 -9.81 5.35
CA ILE A 113 -4.29 -9.63 4.00
C ILE A 113 -5.43 -9.50 3.01
N CYS A 114 -5.68 -8.27 2.57
CA CYS A 114 -6.74 -7.95 1.63
C CYS A 114 -6.17 -7.70 0.23
N GLN A 115 -6.69 -8.40 -0.76
CA GLN A 115 -6.37 -8.19 -2.17
C GLN A 115 -7.66 -8.02 -2.98
N GLY A 116 -7.77 -6.91 -3.67
CA GLY A 116 -8.88 -6.69 -4.59
C GLY A 116 -8.81 -7.68 -5.77
N ALA A 117 -9.95 -8.22 -6.14
CA ALA A 117 -10.12 -9.05 -7.32
C ALA A 117 -11.30 -8.54 -8.15
N GLU A 118 -11.18 -8.64 -9.45
CA GLU A 118 -12.26 -8.37 -10.39
C GLU A 118 -12.76 -9.71 -10.95
N VAL A 119 -14.05 -9.94 -10.87
CA VAL A 119 -14.69 -11.10 -11.43
C VAL A 119 -15.70 -10.63 -12.47
N CYS A 120 -15.52 -11.08 -13.71
CA CYS A 120 -16.39 -10.74 -14.82
C CYS A 120 -16.95 -12.00 -15.45
N PHE A 121 -18.20 -11.93 -15.89
CA PHE A 121 -18.85 -12.98 -16.66
C PHE A 121 -19.07 -12.44 -18.08
N ALA A 122 -18.57 -13.16 -19.07
CA ALA A 122 -18.78 -12.86 -20.48
C ALA A 122 -19.82 -13.83 -21.06
N ALA A 123 -20.78 -13.31 -21.80
CA ALA A 123 -21.81 -14.13 -22.44
C ALA A 123 -21.24 -14.89 -23.65
N ASP A 124 -20.21 -14.30 -24.30
CA ASP A 124 -19.56 -14.89 -25.47
C ASP A 124 -18.08 -14.48 -25.57
N GLU A 125 -17.41 -14.96 -26.62
CA GLU A 125 -16.00 -14.69 -26.85
C GLU A 125 -15.72 -13.23 -27.27
N GLU A 126 -16.64 -12.55 -27.89
CA GLU A 126 -16.49 -11.16 -28.31
C GLU A 126 -16.54 -10.23 -27.09
N GLU A 127 -17.47 -10.47 -26.19
CA GLU A 127 -17.56 -9.75 -24.92
C GLU A 127 -16.31 -10.00 -24.07
N LEU A 128 -15.85 -11.26 -23.99
CA LEU A 128 -14.61 -11.60 -23.28
C LEU A 128 -13.39 -10.85 -23.84
N ARG A 129 -13.25 -10.77 -25.15
CA ARG A 129 -12.18 -10.02 -25.81
C ARG A 129 -12.24 -8.53 -25.49
N THR A 130 -13.44 -7.97 -25.44
CA THR A 130 -13.66 -6.56 -25.09
C THR A 130 -13.24 -6.28 -23.66
N MET A 131 -13.66 -7.11 -22.68
CA MET A 131 -13.29 -7.00 -21.28
C MET A 131 -11.78 -7.12 -21.09
N VAL A 132 -11.17 -8.14 -21.69
CA VAL A 132 -9.71 -8.34 -21.65
C VAL A 132 -8.97 -7.16 -22.30
N GLY A 133 -9.51 -6.61 -23.37
CA GLY A 133 -8.97 -5.42 -24.05
C GLY A 133 -8.95 -4.20 -23.14
N SER A 134 -10.03 -3.96 -22.41
CA SER A 134 -10.13 -2.87 -21.43
C SER A 134 -9.13 -3.06 -20.30
N ARG A 135 -9.05 -4.27 -19.74
CA ARG A 135 -8.10 -4.58 -18.66
C ARG A 135 -6.63 -4.44 -19.10
N LYS A 136 -6.31 -4.80 -20.33
CA LYS A 136 -4.97 -4.58 -20.89
C LYS A 136 -4.60 -3.10 -20.97
N LYS A 137 -5.53 -2.22 -21.28
CA LYS A 137 -5.31 -0.77 -21.34
C LYS A 137 -5.01 -0.21 -19.94
N GLU A 138 -5.80 -0.59 -18.94
CA GLU A 138 -5.57 -0.18 -17.54
C GLU A 138 -4.23 -0.65 -17.02
N LEU A 139 -3.88 -1.90 -17.31
CA LEU A 139 -2.61 -2.46 -16.91
C LEU A 139 -1.43 -1.77 -17.62
N ALA A 140 -1.58 -1.48 -18.92
CA ALA A 140 -0.58 -0.73 -19.68
C ALA A 140 -0.38 0.68 -19.10
N PHE A 141 -1.46 1.35 -18.70
CA PHE A 141 -1.39 2.63 -18.02
C PHE A 141 -0.64 2.53 -16.68
N SER A 142 -1.00 1.56 -15.85
CA SER A 142 -0.33 1.34 -14.56
C SER A 142 1.17 1.04 -14.71
N LEU A 143 1.52 0.23 -15.73
CA LEU A 143 2.90 -0.18 -15.96
C LEU A 143 3.75 0.88 -16.66
N GLY A 144 3.15 1.70 -17.51
CA GLY A 144 3.87 2.62 -18.38
C GLY A 144 3.46 4.09 -18.27
N GLY A 145 2.21 4.39 -17.92
CA GLY A 145 1.66 5.74 -17.92
C GLY A 145 1.69 6.43 -16.55
N MET A 146 1.83 5.69 -15.46
CA MET A 146 1.86 6.27 -14.11
C MET A 146 3.26 6.62 -13.67
N GLY A 147 3.45 7.88 -13.24
CA GLY A 147 4.73 8.36 -12.75
C GLY A 147 5.75 8.61 -13.87
N SER A 148 7.01 8.38 -13.59
CA SER A 148 8.12 8.51 -14.54
C SER A 148 8.78 7.14 -14.79
N ALA A 149 9.70 7.08 -15.78
CA ALA A 149 10.47 5.86 -16.06
C ALA A 149 11.28 5.35 -14.86
N THR A 150 11.60 6.22 -13.91
CA THR A 150 12.40 5.91 -12.71
C THR A 150 11.57 5.82 -11.43
N THR A 151 10.34 6.33 -11.42
CA THR A 151 9.50 6.45 -10.20
C THR A 151 8.12 5.83 -10.33
N ASN A 152 7.93 4.87 -11.22
CA ASN A 152 6.68 4.12 -11.33
C ASN A 152 6.67 2.97 -10.31
N PHE A 153 6.00 3.18 -9.19
CA PHE A 153 5.89 2.19 -8.10
C PHE A 153 5.13 0.93 -8.52
N TYR A 154 4.13 1.04 -9.38
CA TYR A 154 3.37 -0.12 -9.88
C TYR A 154 4.24 -0.99 -10.79
N ASN A 155 4.95 -0.37 -11.73
CA ASN A 155 5.89 -1.10 -12.58
C ASN A 155 6.95 -1.83 -11.74
N ALA A 156 7.52 -1.14 -10.75
CA ALA A 156 8.50 -1.73 -9.84
C ALA A 156 7.90 -2.89 -9.04
N ALA A 157 6.65 -2.80 -8.60
CA ALA A 157 5.95 -3.86 -7.88
C ALA A 157 5.74 -5.11 -8.76
N TYR A 158 5.22 -4.94 -9.96
CA TYR A 158 5.07 -6.04 -10.93
C TYR A 158 6.40 -6.67 -11.32
N SER A 159 7.44 -5.86 -11.49
CA SER A 159 8.78 -6.34 -11.84
C SER A 159 9.40 -7.21 -10.76
N ARG A 160 9.23 -6.85 -9.49
CA ARG A 160 9.70 -7.66 -8.35
C ARG A 160 9.01 -9.02 -8.30
N GLN A 161 7.75 -9.11 -8.68
CA GLN A 161 6.99 -10.36 -8.75
C GLN A 161 7.30 -11.20 -9.99
N GLY A 162 8.28 -10.81 -10.80
CA GLY A 162 8.70 -11.56 -11.99
C GLY A 162 7.85 -11.31 -13.24
N ALA A 163 6.81 -10.47 -13.17
CA ALA A 163 5.96 -10.17 -14.31
C ALA A 163 6.76 -9.62 -15.51
N GLY A 164 7.77 -8.79 -15.27
CA GLY A 164 8.62 -8.24 -16.32
C GLY A 164 9.39 -9.27 -17.14
N ARG A 165 9.75 -10.43 -16.59
CA ARG A 165 10.43 -11.51 -17.30
C ARG A 165 9.48 -12.31 -18.19
N ARG A 166 8.25 -12.54 -17.73
CA ARG A 166 7.22 -13.31 -18.44
C ARG A 166 6.61 -12.48 -19.58
N TRP A 167 6.43 -11.19 -19.35
CA TRP A 167 5.93 -10.24 -20.36
C TRP A 167 6.89 -10.06 -21.54
N ARG A 168 8.20 -10.05 -21.28
CA ARG A 168 9.22 -9.96 -22.34
C ARG A 168 9.22 -11.18 -23.26
N ARG A 169 8.79 -12.35 -22.77
CA ARG A 169 8.70 -13.58 -23.57
C ARG A 169 7.41 -13.70 -24.37
N GLY A 170 6.31 -13.13 -23.92
CA GLY A 170 4.97 -13.33 -24.51
C GLY A 170 4.46 -12.20 -25.41
N TYR A 171 4.92 -10.97 -25.22
CA TYR A 171 4.30 -9.79 -25.85
C TYR A 171 5.27 -8.86 -26.58
N GLY A 172 6.49 -9.32 -26.88
CA GLY A 172 7.47 -8.46 -27.54
C GLY A 172 7.79 -7.22 -26.69
N ARG A 173 8.86 -6.54 -26.99
CA ARG A 173 9.26 -5.32 -26.31
C ARG A 173 8.14 -4.26 -26.45
N VAL A 174 7.34 -4.06 -25.41
CA VAL A 174 6.75 -2.76 -25.16
C VAL A 174 7.90 -1.92 -24.64
N GLY A 175 8.78 -1.51 -25.56
CA GLY A 175 9.92 -0.68 -25.24
C GLY A 175 9.44 0.72 -24.98
N TRP A 176 9.79 1.26 -23.81
CA TRP A 176 9.96 2.68 -23.72
C TRP A 176 11.07 3.05 -24.73
N PRO A 177 10.82 4.00 -25.66
CA PRO A 177 11.90 4.52 -26.46
C PRO A 177 12.89 5.19 -25.50
N ALA A 178 14.13 4.71 -25.53
CA ALA A 178 15.23 5.39 -24.85
C ALA A 178 15.28 6.84 -25.38
N GLY A 179 14.98 7.83 -24.52
CA GLY A 179 15.20 9.22 -24.81
C GLY A 179 14.10 10.00 -25.52
N GLY A 180 12.84 9.59 -25.50
CA GLY A 180 11.75 10.31 -26.12
C GLY A 180 10.74 10.90 -25.14
N THR A 181 10.45 12.19 -25.27
CA THR A 181 9.24 12.80 -24.72
C THR A 181 8.02 12.13 -25.33
N THR A 182 7.35 11.29 -24.55
CA THR A 182 6.16 10.59 -25.01
C THR A 182 4.99 11.54 -25.12
N ARG A 183 4.52 11.79 -26.35
CA ARG A 183 3.15 12.19 -26.58
C ARG A 183 2.23 11.01 -26.22
N PRO A 184 1.21 11.19 -25.39
CA PRO A 184 0.23 10.13 -25.16
C PRO A 184 -0.51 9.85 -26.47
N LEU A 185 -0.56 8.58 -26.84
CA LEU A 185 -1.43 8.07 -27.89
C LEU A 185 -2.78 7.75 -27.27
N TRP A 186 -3.64 8.77 -27.15
CA TRP A 186 -5.10 8.65 -27.06
C TRP A 186 -5.76 9.38 -28.19
#